data_c9f5819ac9e9a3c559984ee2e61c5a69
#
_entry.id   c9f5819ac9e9a3c559984ee2e61c5a69
#
_cell.length_a   1.000
_cell.length_b   1.000
_cell.length_c   1.000
_cell.angle_alpha   90.00
_cell.angle_beta   90.00
_cell.angle_gamma   90.00
#
_symmetry.space_group_name_H-M   'P 1'
#
loop_
_entity.id
_entity.type
_entity.pdbx_description
1 polymer ?
#
loop_
_entity_poly.entity_id
_entity_poly.type
_entity_poly.pdbx_seq_one_letter_code
_entity_poly.pdbx_strand_id
1 'polypeptide(L)'
;MDQLLEKLSTCVEFGKVDIKSPYPPAMKDQEGAFELTRHALDDGISPGEILEEALIPAMSRVGQKFSRNEIFVPQMLMAAKAMSSSMTHIKPYYLSGETKRRGTFIIGTVKGDLHDIGKNLVGMMMEGGGWEIIDLGVDVSTEKFIEA
;
A
#
# COMPACT_ATOMS: atom_id res chain seq x y z
N MET A 1 14.73 12.28 10.17
CA MET A 1 14.03 11.75 8.98
C MET A 1 14.18 12.74 7.85
N ASP A 2 14.39 12.26 6.65
CA ASP A 2 14.46 13.11 5.47
C ASP A 2 13.10 13.81 5.25
N GLN A 3 13.12 15.10 4.95
CA GLN A 3 11.90 15.87 4.66
C GLN A 3 11.07 15.27 3.53
N LEU A 4 11.72 14.63 2.56
CA LEU A 4 11.07 13.98 1.44
C LEU A 4 10.28 12.74 1.91
N LEU A 5 10.86 11.93 2.80
CA LEU A 5 10.20 10.75 3.38
C LEU A 5 9.02 11.15 4.28
N GLU A 6 9.12 12.24 5.04
CA GLU A 6 7.99 12.77 5.81
C GLU A 6 6.83 13.21 4.92
N LYS A 7 7.14 13.93 3.84
CA LYS A 7 6.14 14.32 2.84
C LYS A 7 5.48 13.11 2.20
N LEU A 8 6.27 12.13 1.79
CA LEU A 8 5.78 10.88 1.21
C LEU A 8 4.85 10.14 2.19
N SER A 9 5.29 9.99 3.43
CA SER A 9 4.50 9.35 4.50
C SER A 9 3.16 10.05 4.69
N THR A 10 3.15 11.39 4.69
CA THR A 10 1.93 12.20 4.78
C THR A 10 1.01 12.00 3.58
N CYS A 11 1.56 11.96 2.36
CA CYS A 11 0.78 11.69 1.15
C CYS A 11 0.10 10.34 1.19
N VAL A 12 0.78 9.30 1.63
CA VAL A 12 0.19 7.96 1.78
C VAL A 12 -0.90 7.97 2.84
N GLU A 13 -0.63 8.52 4.02
CA GLU A 13 -1.59 8.55 5.13
C GLU A 13 -2.90 9.25 4.76
N PHE A 14 -2.82 10.38 4.05
CA PHE A 14 -3.99 11.16 3.63
C PHE A 14 -4.55 10.77 2.25
N GLY A 15 -3.96 9.80 1.58
CA GLY A 15 -4.47 9.28 0.31
C GLY A 15 -4.18 10.16 -0.91
N LYS A 16 -3.11 10.97 -0.86
CA LYS A 16 -2.64 11.73 -2.02
C LYS A 16 -1.85 10.83 -2.96
N VAL A 17 -2.48 10.38 -4.03
CA VAL A 17 -1.93 9.38 -4.96
C VAL A 17 -0.86 9.99 -5.86
N ASP A 18 -1.22 11.03 -6.60
CA ASP A 18 -0.36 11.72 -7.57
C ASP A 18 -0.76 13.19 -7.72
N ILE A 19 -0.02 13.94 -8.51
CA ILE A 19 -0.27 15.38 -8.75
C ILE A 19 -1.65 15.64 -9.38
N LYS A 20 -2.17 14.71 -10.16
CA LYS A 20 -3.47 14.85 -10.86
C LYS A 20 -4.65 14.52 -9.95
N SER A 21 -4.42 13.81 -8.87
CA SER A 21 -5.46 13.41 -7.92
C SER A 21 -6.06 14.65 -7.25
N PRO A 22 -7.39 14.87 -7.34
CA PRO A 22 -8.05 15.99 -6.65
C PRO A 22 -8.21 15.73 -5.14
N TYR A 23 -7.94 14.52 -4.67
CA TYR A 23 -8.07 14.10 -3.28
C TYR A 23 -6.70 14.01 -2.59
N PRO A 24 -6.59 14.37 -1.32
CA PRO A 24 -7.57 15.15 -0.56
C PRO A 24 -7.62 16.61 -1.03
N PRO A 25 -8.74 17.33 -0.87
CA PRO A 25 -8.87 18.71 -1.38
C PRO A 25 -7.78 19.65 -0.89
N ALA A 26 -7.31 19.50 0.34
CA ALA A 26 -6.24 20.30 0.92
C ALA A 26 -4.87 20.10 0.23
N MET A 27 -4.70 19.02 -0.50
CA MET A 27 -3.45 18.69 -1.22
C MET A 27 -3.62 18.71 -2.73
N LYS A 28 -4.68 19.34 -3.22
CA LYS A 28 -4.92 19.49 -4.65
C LYS A 28 -3.73 20.20 -5.30
N ASP A 29 -3.37 19.78 -6.52
CA ASP A 29 -2.27 20.31 -7.33
C ASP A 29 -0.87 20.16 -6.70
N GLN A 30 -0.75 19.39 -5.60
CA GLN A 30 0.54 19.00 -5.00
C GLN A 30 0.96 17.62 -5.50
N GLU A 31 2.26 17.39 -5.52
CA GLU A 31 2.82 16.05 -5.77
C GLU A 31 2.27 15.05 -4.76
N GLY A 32 2.05 13.82 -5.22
CA GLY A 32 1.55 12.75 -4.39
C GLY A 32 2.59 11.65 -4.15
N ALA A 33 2.11 10.55 -3.62
CA ALA A 33 2.95 9.39 -3.29
C ALA A 33 3.73 8.86 -4.50
N PHE A 34 3.12 8.90 -5.68
CA PHE A 34 3.75 8.44 -6.93
C PHE A 34 5.02 9.25 -7.26
N GLU A 35 4.90 10.57 -7.33
CA GLU A 35 6.02 11.44 -7.69
C GLU A 35 7.09 11.46 -6.61
N LEU A 36 6.69 11.57 -5.33
CA LEU A 36 7.62 11.64 -4.21
C LEU A 36 8.44 10.36 -4.03
N THR A 37 7.84 9.19 -4.29
CA THR A 37 8.59 7.92 -4.26
C THR A 37 9.67 7.89 -5.34
N ARG A 38 9.34 8.32 -6.55
CA ARG A 38 10.32 8.42 -7.63
C ARG A 38 11.45 9.38 -7.28
N HIS A 39 11.12 10.57 -6.76
CA HIS A 39 12.14 11.54 -6.33
C HIS A 39 13.06 10.96 -5.25
N ALA A 40 12.52 10.25 -4.28
CA ALA A 40 13.32 9.61 -3.23
C ALA A 40 14.31 8.60 -3.81
N LEU A 41 13.89 7.79 -4.78
CA LEU A 41 14.77 6.85 -5.48
C LEU A 41 15.83 7.58 -6.32
N ASP A 42 15.45 8.64 -7.03
CA ASP A 42 16.36 9.46 -7.85
C ASP A 42 17.42 10.16 -6.99
N ASP A 43 17.05 10.56 -5.76
CA ASP A 43 17.96 11.14 -4.76
C ASP A 43 18.86 10.10 -4.06
N GLY A 44 18.70 8.82 -4.42
CA GLY A 44 19.55 7.73 -3.92
C GLY A 44 19.10 7.13 -2.59
N ILE A 45 17.88 7.46 -2.10
CA ILE A 45 17.32 6.79 -0.94
C ILE A 45 16.96 5.35 -1.34
N SER A 46 17.38 4.38 -0.52
CA SER A 46 17.16 2.98 -0.87
C SER A 46 15.68 2.61 -0.85
N PRO A 47 15.25 1.66 -1.72
CA PRO A 47 13.85 1.19 -1.70
C PRO A 47 13.41 0.65 -0.35
N GLY A 48 14.32 -0.02 0.37
CA GLY A 48 14.06 -0.53 1.72
C GLY A 48 13.81 0.58 2.72
N GLU A 49 14.60 1.63 2.70
CA GLU A 49 14.46 2.79 3.57
C GLU A 49 13.14 3.53 3.30
N ILE A 50 12.80 3.75 2.02
CA ILE A 50 11.51 4.34 1.64
C ILE A 50 10.35 3.51 2.21
N LEU A 51 10.43 2.19 2.07
CA LEU A 51 9.40 1.28 2.55
C LEU A 51 9.26 1.32 4.08
N GLU A 52 10.38 1.17 4.80
CA GLU A 52 10.40 1.03 6.26
C GLU A 52 10.21 2.35 7.00
N GLU A 53 10.66 3.48 6.46
CA GLU A 53 10.57 4.77 7.14
C GLU A 53 9.38 5.64 6.71
N ALA A 54 8.86 5.46 5.49
CA ALA A 54 7.75 6.26 4.99
C ALA A 54 6.47 5.47 4.80
N LEU A 55 6.51 4.41 3.99
CA LEU A 55 5.30 3.75 3.48
C LEU A 55 4.62 2.88 4.54
N ILE A 56 5.33 1.96 5.17
CA ILE A 56 4.79 1.06 6.19
C ILE A 56 4.29 1.83 7.41
N PRO A 57 5.04 2.80 7.97
CA PRO A 57 4.54 3.59 9.08
C PRO A 57 3.28 4.41 8.76
N ALA A 58 3.18 4.95 7.54
CA ALA A 58 1.97 5.65 7.11
C ALA A 58 0.74 4.72 7.14
N MET A 59 0.85 3.53 6.54
CA MET A 59 -0.24 2.56 6.54
C MET A 59 -0.55 2.01 7.93
N SER A 60 0.43 1.89 8.81
CA SER A 60 0.20 1.55 10.22
C SER A 60 -0.67 2.60 10.92
N ARG A 61 -0.40 3.89 10.71
CA ARG A 61 -1.23 4.98 11.24
C ARG A 61 -2.64 4.96 10.68
N VAL A 62 -2.79 4.69 9.37
CA VAL A 62 -4.11 4.51 8.72
C VAL A 62 -4.89 3.39 9.40
N GLY A 63 -4.27 2.24 9.63
CA GLY A 63 -4.89 1.11 10.32
C GLY A 63 -5.31 1.46 11.75
N GLN A 64 -4.47 2.17 12.50
CA GLN A 64 -4.80 2.64 13.86
C GLN A 64 -5.98 3.62 13.87
N LYS A 65 -5.99 4.60 12.95
CA LYS A 65 -7.10 5.55 12.81
C LYS A 65 -8.41 4.83 12.46
N PHE A 66 -8.34 3.86 11.56
CA PHE A 66 -9.50 3.04 11.21
C PHE A 66 -10.01 2.24 12.41
N SER A 67 -9.15 1.59 13.17
CA SER A 67 -9.54 0.82 14.36
C SER A 67 -10.16 1.67 15.47
N ARG A 68 -9.84 2.97 15.51
CA ARG A 68 -10.39 3.94 16.46
C ARG A 68 -11.63 4.68 15.93
N ASN A 69 -12.12 4.33 14.74
CA ASN A 69 -13.23 5.02 14.07
C ASN A 69 -12.96 6.51 13.76
N GLU A 70 -11.69 6.90 13.64
CA GLU A 70 -11.28 8.25 13.24
C GLU A 70 -11.36 8.48 11.73
N ILE A 71 -11.22 7.40 10.97
CA ILE A 71 -11.44 7.36 9.51
C ILE A 71 -12.32 6.17 9.15
N PHE A 72 -12.89 6.22 7.95
CA PHE A 72 -13.78 5.18 7.43
C PHE A 72 -13.20 4.54 6.17
N VAL A 73 -13.90 3.53 5.62
CA VAL A 73 -13.45 2.76 4.45
C VAL A 73 -13.01 3.64 3.27
N PRO A 74 -13.71 4.72 2.88
CA PRO A 74 -13.28 5.55 1.76
C PRO A 74 -11.88 6.15 1.95
N GLN A 75 -11.57 6.68 3.13
CA GLN A 75 -10.25 7.25 3.43
C GLN A 75 -9.15 6.18 3.43
N MET A 76 -9.46 5.01 4.01
CA MET A 76 -8.54 3.87 4.03
C MET A 76 -8.24 3.38 2.60
N LEU A 77 -9.24 3.30 1.73
CA LEU A 77 -9.06 2.95 0.31
C LEU A 77 -8.17 3.95 -0.42
N MET A 78 -8.32 5.25 -0.15
CA MET A 78 -7.47 6.27 -0.77
C MET A 78 -6.01 6.16 -0.29
N ALA A 79 -5.80 5.91 1.00
CA ALA A 79 -4.45 5.65 1.53
C ALA A 79 -3.82 4.39 0.90
N ALA A 80 -4.58 3.31 0.79
CA ALA A 80 -4.13 2.09 0.14
C ALA A 80 -3.80 2.32 -1.35
N LYS A 81 -4.58 3.14 -2.04
CA LYS A 81 -4.31 3.53 -3.43
C LYS A 81 -3.02 4.35 -3.56
N ALA A 82 -2.78 5.28 -2.64
CA ALA A 82 -1.52 6.04 -2.59
C ALA A 82 -0.33 5.11 -2.32
N MET A 83 -0.46 4.17 -1.38
CA MET A 83 0.55 3.13 -1.14
C MET A 83 0.83 2.31 -2.40
N SER A 84 -0.20 1.82 -3.08
CA SER A 84 -0.04 1.03 -4.31
C SER A 84 0.67 1.82 -5.41
N SER A 85 0.43 3.13 -5.53
CA SER A 85 1.12 3.97 -6.51
C SER A 85 2.62 4.09 -6.22
N SER A 86 3.01 4.20 -4.95
CA SER A 86 4.42 4.14 -4.52
C SER A 86 5.03 2.78 -4.82
N MET A 87 4.29 1.71 -4.56
CA MET A 87 4.77 0.34 -4.78
C MET A 87 5.08 0.03 -6.25
N THR A 88 4.49 0.73 -7.21
CA THR A 88 4.87 0.57 -8.63
C THR A 88 6.34 0.89 -8.88
N HIS A 89 6.93 1.81 -8.12
CA HIS A 89 8.36 2.13 -8.17
C HIS A 89 9.23 1.18 -7.35
N ILE A 90 8.70 0.61 -6.29
CA ILE A 90 9.42 -0.26 -5.33
C ILE A 90 9.47 -1.73 -5.80
N LYS A 91 8.40 -2.24 -6.39
CA LYS A 91 8.28 -3.65 -6.80
C LYS A 91 9.45 -4.19 -7.64
N PRO A 92 10.03 -3.46 -8.61
CA PRO A 92 11.18 -3.94 -9.37
C PRO A 92 12.39 -4.32 -8.49
N TYR A 93 12.57 -3.65 -7.36
CA TYR A 93 13.69 -3.90 -6.43
C TYR A 93 13.52 -5.18 -5.60
N TYR A 94 12.32 -5.71 -5.48
CA TYR A 94 12.11 -7.05 -4.89
C TYR A 94 12.70 -8.15 -5.78
N LEU A 95 12.60 -7.98 -7.11
CA LEU A 95 13.15 -8.94 -8.07
C LEU A 95 14.67 -8.91 -8.12
N SER A 96 15.29 -7.75 -7.89
CA SER A 96 16.75 -7.59 -7.82
C SER A 96 17.34 -8.04 -6.48
N GLY A 97 16.51 -8.29 -5.46
CA GLY A 97 16.97 -8.65 -4.11
C GLY A 97 17.43 -7.47 -3.25
N GLU A 98 17.30 -6.23 -3.73
CA GLU A 98 17.69 -5.02 -2.98
C GLU A 98 16.74 -4.71 -1.81
N THR A 99 15.54 -5.26 -1.84
CA THR A 99 14.52 -5.08 -0.81
C THR A 99 13.85 -6.41 -0.50
N LYS A 100 13.59 -6.66 0.77
CA LYS A 100 12.92 -7.88 1.23
C LYS A 100 11.49 -7.59 1.69
N ARG A 101 10.58 -8.47 1.29
CA ARG A 101 9.21 -8.50 1.84
C ARG A 101 9.21 -9.19 3.20
N ARG A 102 8.21 -8.89 4.04
CA ARG A 102 8.02 -9.57 5.32
C ARG A 102 7.70 -11.05 5.15
N GLY A 103 7.05 -11.41 4.06
CA GLY A 103 6.66 -12.75 3.70
C GLY A 103 5.61 -12.73 2.61
N THR A 104 5.01 -13.89 2.34
CA THR A 104 3.92 -14.05 1.37
C THR A 104 2.61 -14.31 2.10
N PHE A 105 1.58 -13.57 1.72
CA PHE A 105 0.22 -13.69 2.25
C PHE A 105 -0.72 -14.15 1.15
N ILE A 106 -1.28 -15.34 1.29
CA ILE A 106 -2.24 -15.91 0.36
C ILE A 106 -3.65 -15.56 0.84
N ILE A 107 -4.45 -14.98 -0.04
CA ILE A 107 -5.82 -14.61 0.27
C ILE A 107 -6.76 -15.06 -0.85
N GLY A 108 -7.96 -15.45 -0.48
CA GLY A 108 -9.00 -15.84 -1.41
C GLY A 108 -10.35 -15.92 -0.72
N THR A 109 -11.40 -15.90 -1.51
CA THR A 109 -12.76 -16.17 -1.04
C THR A 109 -13.10 -17.63 -1.27
N VAL A 110 -13.58 -18.29 -0.25
CA VAL A 110 -13.83 -19.74 -0.25
C VAL A 110 -14.85 -20.16 -1.31
N LYS A 111 -14.82 -21.43 -1.67
CA LYS A 111 -15.74 -22.02 -2.64
C LYS A 111 -17.21 -21.75 -2.27
N GLY A 112 -17.99 -21.33 -3.26
CA GLY A 112 -19.41 -21.00 -3.12
C GLY A 112 -19.66 -19.56 -2.68
N ASP A 113 -18.61 -18.77 -2.45
CA ASP A 113 -18.70 -17.36 -2.06
C ASP A 113 -18.05 -16.46 -3.13
N LEU A 114 -18.73 -15.36 -3.48
CA LEU A 114 -18.28 -14.39 -4.49
C LEU A 114 -17.96 -13.02 -3.89
N HIS A 115 -18.00 -12.85 -2.57
CA HIS A 115 -17.66 -11.60 -1.91
C HIS A 115 -16.17 -11.31 -2.05
N ASP A 116 -15.83 -10.09 -2.48
CA ASP A 116 -14.45 -9.69 -2.74
C ASP A 116 -14.04 -8.34 -2.12
N ILE A 117 -15.00 -7.48 -1.77
CA ILE A 117 -14.69 -6.13 -1.24
C ILE A 117 -13.85 -6.21 0.02
N GLY A 118 -14.27 -6.98 1.01
CA GLY A 118 -13.53 -7.17 2.26
C GLY A 118 -12.19 -7.86 2.04
N LYS A 119 -12.16 -8.86 1.17
CA LYS A 119 -10.94 -9.58 0.78
C LYS A 119 -9.90 -8.62 0.18
N ASN A 120 -10.31 -7.83 -0.80
CA ASN A 120 -9.44 -6.85 -1.46
C ASN A 120 -8.90 -5.81 -0.47
N LEU A 121 -9.74 -5.37 0.45
CA LEU A 121 -9.37 -4.42 1.48
C LEU A 121 -8.28 -4.99 2.42
N VAL A 122 -8.45 -6.21 2.88
CA VAL A 122 -7.43 -6.91 3.69
C VAL A 122 -6.13 -7.07 2.90
N GLY A 123 -6.20 -7.49 1.64
CA GLY A 123 -5.04 -7.60 0.76
C GLY A 123 -4.27 -6.29 0.63
N MET A 124 -4.97 -5.18 0.39
CA MET A 124 -4.36 -3.85 0.31
C MET A 124 -3.66 -3.44 1.61
N MET A 125 -4.27 -3.70 2.75
CA MET A 125 -3.67 -3.39 4.06
C MET A 125 -2.46 -4.25 4.36
N MET A 126 -2.48 -5.52 3.99
CA MET A 126 -1.33 -6.42 4.14
C MET A 126 -0.18 -6.03 3.21
N GLU A 127 -0.47 -5.65 1.96
CA GLU A 127 0.54 -5.11 1.04
C GLU A 127 1.17 -3.84 1.62
N GLY A 128 0.35 -2.94 2.16
CA GLY A 128 0.81 -1.75 2.88
C GLY A 128 1.66 -2.06 4.11
N GLY A 129 1.51 -3.23 4.70
CA GLY A 129 2.35 -3.75 5.78
C GLY A 129 3.67 -4.40 5.32
N GLY A 130 3.95 -4.42 4.02
CA GLY A 130 5.19 -4.98 3.47
C GLY A 130 5.12 -6.46 3.09
N TRP A 131 3.92 -7.03 2.99
CA TRP A 131 3.70 -8.41 2.57
C TRP A 131 3.53 -8.54 1.06
N GLU A 132 4.02 -9.63 0.48
CA GLU A 132 3.62 -10.04 -0.86
C GLU A 132 2.22 -10.63 -0.81
N ILE A 133 1.33 -10.18 -1.70
CA ILE A 133 -0.04 -10.67 -1.76
C ILE A 133 -0.19 -11.61 -2.96
N ILE A 134 -0.65 -12.82 -2.70
CA ILE A 134 -1.14 -13.75 -3.72
C ILE A 134 -2.65 -13.85 -3.56
N ASP A 135 -3.37 -13.15 -4.43
CA ASP A 135 -4.83 -13.16 -4.45
C ASP A 135 -5.34 -14.26 -5.38
N LEU A 136 -5.98 -15.26 -4.81
CA LEU A 136 -6.55 -16.38 -5.56
C LEU A 136 -7.93 -16.06 -6.15
N GLY A 137 -8.51 -14.90 -5.83
CA GLY A 137 -9.82 -14.50 -6.30
C GLY A 137 -10.97 -14.97 -5.44
N VAL A 138 -12.11 -15.21 -6.06
CA VAL A 138 -13.34 -15.68 -5.40
C VAL A 138 -13.65 -17.11 -5.82
N ASP A 139 -14.55 -17.76 -5.10
CA ASP A 139 -14.96 -19.15 -5.37
C ASP A 139 -13.76 -20.11 -5.46
N VAL A 140 -12.84 -20.01 -4.51
CA VAL A 140 -11.57 -20.72 -4.51
C VAL A 140 -11.70 -22.06 -3.78
N SER A 141 -11.32 -23.15 -4.44
CA SER A 141 -11.32 -24.48 -3.84
C SER A 141 -10.26 -24.63 -2.76
N THR A 142 -10.46 -25.56 -1.84
CA THR A 142 -9.48 -25.92 -0.81
C THR A 142 -8.14 -26.31 -1.43
N GLU A 143 -8.16 -27.08 -2.52
CA GLU A 143 -6.97 -27.54 -3.24
C GLU A 143 -6.14 -26.36 -3.76
N LYS A 144 -6.77 -25.30 -4.29
CA LYS A 144 -6.06 -24.10 -4.75
C LYS A 144 -5.36 -23.36 -3.61
N PHE A 145 -5.95 -23.30 -2.41
CA PHE A 145 -5.30 -22.73 -1.24
C PHE A 145 -4.06 -23.54 -0.83
N ILE A 146 -4.14 -24.86 -0.90
CA ILE A 146 -3.04 -25.75 -0.52
C ILE A 146 -1.90 -25.68 -1.53
N GLU A 147 -2.20 -25.56 -2.80
CA GLU A 147 -1.20 -25.48 -3.89
C GLU A 147 -0.50 -24.11 -3.98
N ALA A 148 -1.11 -23.09 -3.41
CA ALA A 148 -0.59 -21.72 -3.49
C ALA A 148 0.64 -21.47 -2.60
#